data_22646ad52cb7df51a0c858dfcfcc7f4e
#
_entry.id   22646ad52cb7df51a0c858dfcfcc7f4e
#
_cell.length_a   1.000
_cell.length_b   1.000
_cell.length_c   1.000
_cell.angle_alpha   90.00
_cell.angle_beta   90.00
_cell.angle_gamma   90.00
#
_symmetry.space_group_name_H-M   'P 1'
#
loop_
_entity.id
_entity.type
_entity.pdbx_description
1 polymer ?
#
loop_
_entity_poly.entity_id
_entity_poly.type
_entity_poly.pdbx_seq_one_letter_code
_entity_poly.pdbx_strand_id
1 'polypeptide(L)'
;QRDWTWDDNRIRGIIASLSQGYPMGAIMRLQYGNPDIQFKYRTITGVKGVSVKPEHLILDGQQRLTSIYQATSSKEPVSTKTEKGKAIKRYYYLSMEKCLDDDEDRFDAVLSIPEDRKIKENFDRDVKLDLSTREYEYENKLFPVNIVFDSNAVMDWFMGYMTHYGMKPEAMDEFKRFQADVLNTISGYKLPVITLDKSTPREAVCKVFENVNTGGVPLTVFE
;
A
#
# COMPACT_ATOMS: atom_id res chain seq x y z
N GLN A 1 15.46 -13.82 4.62
CA GLN A 1 14.25 -13.12 4.17
C GLN A 1 13.94 -13.54 2.74
N ARG A 2 12.66 -13.90 2.47
CA ARG A 2 12.18 -14.15 1.11
C ARG A 2 12.17 -12.84 0.31
N ASP A 3 12.37 -12.93 -0.99
CA ASP A 3 12.16 -11.77 -1.86
C ASP A 3 10.69 -11.36 -1.85
N TRP A 4 10.43 -10.07 -2.08
CA TRP A 4 9.07 -9.58 -2.16
C TRP A 4 8.38 -10.17 -3.40
N THR A 5 7.24 -10.85 -3.17
CA THR A 5 6.61 -11.69 -4.19
C THR A 5 5.09 -11.48 -4.32
N TRP A 6 4.54 -10.47 -3.66
CA TRP A 6 3.10 -10.25 -3.71
C TRP A 6 2.65 -9.89 -5.11
N ASP A 7 1.54 -10.51 -5.51
CA ASP A 7 0.87 -10.21 -6.77
C ASP A 7 0.00 -8.94 -6.66
N ASP A 8 -0.46 -8.47 -7.80
CA ASP A 8 -1.24 -7.25 -7.94
C ASP A 8 -2.52 -7.26 -7.09
N ASN A 9 -3.25 -8.37 -7.05
CA ASN A 9 -4.50 -8.47 -6.30
C ASN A 9 -4.26 -8.40 -4.78
N ARG A 10 -3.17 -8.98 -4.28
CA ARG A 10 -2.81 -8.86 -2.87
C ARG A 10 -2.47 -7.42 -2.49
N ILE A 11 -1.81 -6.68 -3.39
CA ILE A 11 -1.52 -5.26 -3.15
C ILE A 11 -2.81 -4.44 -3.17
N ARG A 12 -3.72 -4.69 -4.11
CA ARG A 12 -5.05 -4.06 -4.13
C ARG A 12 -5.82 -4.35 -2.83
N GLY A 13 -5.83 -5.61 -2.39
CA GLY A 13 -6.50 -6.02 -1.16
C GLY A 13 -5.95 -5.33 0.10
N ILE A 14 -4.62 -5.14 0.19
CA ILE A 14 -4.05 -4.43 1.33
C ILE A 14 -4.38 -2.92 1.31
N ILE A 15 -4.44 -2.30 0.13
CA ILE A 15 -4.87 -0.91 -0.02
C ILE A 15 -6.35 -0.77 0.37
N ALA A 16 -7.21 -1.70 -0.07
CA ALA A 16 -8.62 -1.73 0.30
C ALA A 16 -8.79 -1.85 1.82
N SER A 17 -8.12 -2.81 2.46
CA SER A 17 -8.15 -2.99 3.92
C SER A 17 -7.66 -1.76 4.67
N LEU A 18 -6.55 -1.15 4.20
CA LEU A 18 -5.98 0.05 4.78
C LEU A 18 -6.96 1.23 4.72
N SER A 19 -7.67 1.39 3.59
CA SER A 19 -8.64 2.46 3.37
C SER A 19 -9.94 2.32 4.18
N GLN A 20 -10.21 1.13 4.70
CA GLN A 20 -11.36 0.82 5.57
C GLN A 20 -10.97 0.70 7.05
N GLY A 21 -9.67 0.80 7.37
CA GLY A 21 -9.20 0.59 8.74
C GLY A 21 -9.28 -0.87 9.20
N TYR A 22 -9.41 -1.83 8.29
CA TYR A 22 -9.55 -3.24 8.62
C TYR A 22 -8.24 -3.84 9.14
N PRO A 23 -8.31 -4.81 10.08
CA PRO A 23 -7.12 -5.45 10.61
C PRO A 23 -6.33 -6.17 9.52
N MET A 24 -5.04 -5.84 9.41
CA MET A 24 -4.13 -6.49 8.46
C MET A 24 -3.12 -7.43 9.14
N GLY A 25 -3.43 -7.88 10.37
CA GLY A 25 -2.52 -8.67 11.21
C GLY A 25 -1.45 -7.81 11.88
N ALA A 26 -0.54 -8.44 12.64
CA ALA A 26 0.54 -7.77 13.33
C ALA A 26 1.87 -7.87 12.59
N ILE A 27 2.76 -6.92 12.83
CA ILE A 27 4.18 -7.00 12.45
C ILE A 27 4.95 -7.54 13.64
N MET A 28 5.87 -8.46 13.38
CA MET A 28 6.79 -8.94 14.42
C MET A 28 8.19 -8.42 14.15
N ARG A 29 8.82 -7.83 15.18
CA ARG A 29 10.17 -7.32 15.09
C ARG A 29 11.03 -7.72 16.29
N LEU A 30 12.32 -7.81 16.06
CA LEU A 30 13.34 -8.01 17.10
C LEU A 30 14.13 -6.73 17.26
N GLN A 31 14.36 -6.29 18.49
CA GLN A 31 15.27 -5.19 18.78
C GLN A 31 16.69 -5.59 18.35
N TYR A 32 17.36 -4.70 17.60
CA TYR A 32 18.72 -4.97 17.12
C TYR A 32 19.74 -4.99 18.26
N GLY A 33 20.80 -5.80 18.08
CA GLY A 33 21.88 -5.89 19.04
C GLY A 33 21.72 -7.04 20.05
N ASN A 34 20.95 -8.08 19.69
CA ASN A 34 20.94 -9.33 20.46
C ASN A 34 22.36 -9.93 20.51
N PRO A 35 22.90 -10.25 21.68
CA PRO A 35 24.28 -10.73 21.84
C PRO A 35 24.52 -12.11 21.22
N ASP A 36 23.47 -12.96 21.18
CA ASP A 36 23.59 -14.35 20.77
C ASP A 36 23.23 -14.59 19.30
N ILE A 37 22.68 -13.54 18.63
CA ILE A 37 22.15 -13.67 17.26
C ILE A 37 22.63 -12.49 16.40
N GLN A 38 23.34 -12.83 15.33
CA GLN A 38 23.69 -11.86 14.28
C GLN A 38 22.92 -12.19 13.01
N PHE A 39 21.91 -11.35 12.70
CA PHE A 39 21.21 -11.42 11.44
C PHE A 39 21.85 -10.54 10.39
N LYS A 40 22.07 -11.07 9.19
CA LYS A 40 22.30 -10.25 8.02
C LYS A 40 20.99 -9.57 7.63
N TYR A 41 20.93 -8.27 7.76
CA TYR A 41 19.74 -7.49 7.44
C TYR A 41 19.87 -6.79 6.09
N ARG A 42 18.72 -6.43 5.52
CA ARG A 42 18.60 -5.55 4.37
C ARG A 42 17.43 -4.58 4.60
N THR A 43 17.43 -3.46 3.92
CA THR A 43 16.30 -2.51 3.92
C THR A 43 15.06 -3.15 3.25
N ILE A 44 13.89 -2.59 3.54
CA ILE A 44 12.66 -2.92 2.82
C ILE A 44 12.87 -2.62 1.34
N THR A 45 12.42 -3.52 0.47
CA THR A 45 12.57 -3.39 -0.99
C THR A 45 11.94 -2.07 -1.48
N GLY A 46 12.70 -1.30 -2.23
CA GLY A 46 12.31 0.04 -2.71
C GLY A 46 12.87 1.20 -1.91
N VAL A 47 13.32 0.99 -0.66
CA VAL A 47 14.01 2.02 0.12
C VAL A 47 15.43 2.16 -0.39
N LYS A 48 15.80 3.36 -0.88
CA LYS A 48 17.12 3.68 -1.43
C LYS A 48 17.94 4.55 -0.47
N GLY A 49 19.25 4.41 -0.52
CA GLY A 49 20.19 5.39 0.06
C GLY A 49 20.34 5.38 1.58
N VAL A 50 19.85 4.36 2.28
CA VAL A 50 19.95 4.29 3.74
C VAL A 50 21.12 3.39 4.14
N SER A 51 22.20 3.99 4.63
CA SER A 51 23.32 3.29 5.27
C SER A 51 23.28 3.52 6.78
N VAL A 52 22.14 3.18 7.41
CA VAL A 52 21.96 3.35 8.86
C VAL A 52 21.85 1.98 9.51
N LYS A 53 22.47 1.84 10.67
CA LYS A 53 22.32 0.65 11.49
C LYS A 53 20.86 0.55 11.97
N PRO A 54 20.17 -0.58 11.77
CA PRO A 54 18.78 -0.68 12.15
C PRO A 54 18.60 -0.69 13.67
N GLU A 55 17.51 -0.15 14.16
CA GLU A 55 17.09 -0.30 15.56
C GLU A 55 16.30 -1.59 15.77
N HIS A 56 15.60 -2.03 14.73
CA HIS A 56 14.76 -3.22 14.76
C HIS A 56 14.90 -4.03 13.48
N LEU A 57 14.78 -5.34 13.61
CA LEU A 57 14.74 -6.30 12.50
C LEU A 57 13.33 -6.85 12.35
N ILE A 58 12.75 -6.78 11.17
CA ILE A 58 11.43 -7.35 10.90
C ILE A 58 11.57 -8.86 10.76
N LEU A 59 10.90 -9.60 11.62
CA LEU A 59 10.83 -11.07 11.61
C LEU A 59 9.64 -11.56 10.76
N ASP A 60 8.49 -10.89 10.91
CA ASP A 60 7.28 -11.14 10.10
C ASP A 60 6.61 -9.85 9.67
N GLY A 61 5.80 -9.95 8.59
CA GLY A 61 5.07 -8.83 8.00
C GLY A 61 5.86 -8.01 7.00
N GLN A 62 7.08 -8.46 6.60
CA GLN A 62 7.90 -7.77 5.61
C GLN A 62 7.15 -7.55 4.28
N GLN A 63 6.43 -8.56 3.79
CA GLN A 63 5.69 -8.47 2.53
C GLN A 63 4.63 -7.35 2.60
N ARG A 64 3.88 -7.30 3.70
CA ARG A 64 2.87 -6.25 3.96
C ARG A 64 3.49 -4.86 3.98
N LEU A 65 4.51 -4.66 4.82
CA LEU A 65 5.18 -3.36 4.92
C LEU A 65 5.79 -2.91 3.60
N THR A 66 6.39 -3.83 2.83
CA THR A 66 6.95 -3.52 1.52
C THR A 66 5.84 -3.08 0.55
N SER A 67 4.72 -3.79 0.53
CA SER A 67 3.59 -3.46 -0.35
C SER A 67 2.95 -2.13 0.01
N ILE A 68 2.73 -1.87 1.31
CA ILE A 68 2.22 -0.58 1.77
C ILE A 68 3.18 0.53 1.37
N TYR A 69 4.47 0.42 1.71
CA TYR A 69 5.48 1.43 1.40
C TYR A 69 5.55 1.73 -0.11
N GLN A 70 5.62 0.70 -0.94
CA GLN A 70 5.75 0.91 -2.38
C GLN A 70 4.48 1.50 -3.00
N ALA A 71 3.31 1.05 -2.56
CA ALA A 71 2.05 1.56 -3.10
C ALA A 71 1.73 2.99 -2.65
N THR A 72 2.12 3.37 -1.41
CA THR A 72 1.70 4.63 -0.78
C THR A 72 2.76 5.72 -0.74
N SER A 73 4.03 5.40 -1.01
CA SER A 73 5.14 6.35 -0.82
C SER A 73 6.16 6.36 -1.96
N SER A 74 6.13 5.37 -2.87
CA SER A 74 7.03 5.34 -4.01
C SER A 74 6.52 6.23 -5.15
N LYS A 75 7.40 7.04 -5.73
CA LYS A 75 7.11 7.80 -6.96
C LYS A 75 7.18 6.93 -8.22
N GLU A 76 7.89 5.80 -8.12
CA GLU A 76 8.04 4.82 -9.20
C GLU A 76 6.88 3.82 -9.19
N PRO A 77 6.52 3.22 -10.35
CA PRO A 77 5.52 2.18 -10.39
C PRO A 77 5.99 0.95 -9.60
N VAL A 78 5.05 0.34 -8.90
CA VAL A 78 5.30 -0.87 -8.11
C VAL A 78 5.59 -2.04 -9.05
N SER A 79 6.78 -2.65 -8.92
CA SER A 79 7.12 -3.87 -9.63
C SER A 79 6.47 -5.07 -8.95
N THR A 80 5.48 -5.68 -9.57
CA THR A 80 4.70 -6.79 -9.05
C THR A 80 4.48 -7.87 -10.13
N LYS A 81 3.54 -8.77 -9.93
CA LYS A 81 3.19 -9.81 -10.88
C LYS A 81 1.68 -10.03 -10.95
N THR A 82 1.22 -10.57 -12.05
CA THR A 82 -0.15 -11.09 -12.17
C THR A 82 -0.30 -12.37 -11.34
N GLU A 83 -1.52 -12.83 -11.10
CA GLU A 83 -1.81 -14.14 -10.48
C GLU A 83 -1.11 -15.30 -11.21
N LYS A 84 -0.97 -15.18 -12.54
CA LYS A 84 -0.25 -16.17 -13.38
C LYS A 84 1.27 -16.03 -13.32
N GLY A 85 1.81 -15.15 -12.48
CA GLY A 85 3.25 -14.96 -12.27
C GLY A 85 3.96 -14.07 -13.30
N LYS A 86 3.25 -13.45 -14.26
CA LYS A 86 3.86 -12.52 -15.24
C LYS A 86 4.26 -11.23 -14.51
N ALA A 87 5.53 -10.82 -14.63
CA ALA A 87 6.02 -9.56 -14.09
C ALA A 87 5.33 -8.36 -14.76
N ILE A 88 4.90 -7.41 -13.94
CA ILE A 88 4.22 -6.19 -14.35
C ILE A 88 4.65 -5.02 -13.45
N LYS A 89 4.39 -3.79 -13.90
CA LYS A 89 4.56 -2.58 -13.10
C LYS A 89 3.25 -1.83 -13.03
N ARG A 90 2.88 -1.35 -11.83
CA ARG A 90 1.57 -0.77 -11.56
C ARG A 90 1.65 0.50 -10.72
N TYR A 91 0.77 1.44 -11.01
CA TYR A 91 0.34 2.52 -10.13
C TYR A 91 -1.02 2.17 -9.55
N TYR A 92 -1.28 2.60 -8.31
CA TYR A 92 -2.56 2.36 -7.66
C TYR A 92 -3.31 3.66 -7.44
N TYR A 93 -4.62 3.61 -7.71
CA TYR A 93 -5.54 4.73 -7.55
C TYR A 93 -6.76 4.30 -6.76
N LEU A 94 -7.36 5.24 -6.04
CA LEU A 94 -8.65 5.09 -5.37
C LEU A 94 -9.71 5.85 -6.16
N SER A 95 -10.77 5.17 -6.57
CA SER A 95 -11.96 5.82 -7.12
C SER A 95 -12.71 6.50 -5.98
N MET A 96 -12.80 7.84 -6.02
CA MET A 96 -13.51 8.59 -5.00
C MET A 96 -15.00 8.20 -4.97
N GLU A 97 -15.62 8.05 -6.14
CA GLU A 97 -17.03 7.67 -6.25
C GLU A 97 -17.30 6.31 -5.61
N LYS A 98 -16.54 5.27 -5.99
CA LYS A 98 -16.69 3.93 -5.44
C LYS A 98 -16.32 3.83 -3.96
N CYS A 99 -15.37 4.65 -3.50
CA CYS A 99 -15.03 4.70 -2.08
C CYS A 99 -16.12 5.32 -1.22
N LEU A 100 -16.98 6.17 -1.80
CA LEU A 100 -18.06 6.86 -1.11
C LEU A 100 -19.43 6.18 -1.32
N ASP A 101 -19.47 5.08 -2.07
CA ASP A 101 -20.64 4.27 -2.30
C ASP A 101 -20.60 3.07 -1.33
N ASP A 102 -21.60 2.97 -0.45
CA ASP A 102 -21.69 1.92 0.56
C ASP A 102 -22.04 0.54 -0.03
N ASP A 103 -22.59 0.49 -1.25
CA ASP A 103 -22.95 -0.74 -1.95
C ASP A 103 -21.77 -1.33 -2.77
N GLU A 104 -20.70 -0.58 -2.99
CA GLU A 104 -19.52 -1.01 -3.75
C GLU A 104 -18.48 -1.72 -2.88
N ASP A 105 -17.91 -2.81 -3.40
CA ASP A 105 -16.76 -3.46 -2.75
C ASP A 105 -15.52 -2.53 -2.82
N ARG A 106 -14.91 -2.28 -1.67
CA ARG A 106 -13.71 -1.44 -1.59
C ARG A 106 -12.56 -1.97 -2.45
N PHE A 107 -12.49 -3.27 -2.66
CA PHE A 107 -11.50 -3.86 -3.57
C PHE A 107 -11.67 -3.34 -5.00
N ASP A 108 -12.92 -3.14 -5.45
CA ASP A 108 -13.22 -2.63 -6.79
C ASP A 108 -13.01 -1.11 -6.91
N ALA A 109 -12.95 -0.41 -5.77
CA ALA A 109 -12.55 0.98 -5.71
C ALA A 109 -11.04 1.20 -5.87
N VAL A 110 -10.22 0.14 -5.71
CA VAL A 110 -8.77 0.19 -5.91
C VAL A 110 -8.41 -0.19 -7.34
N LEU A 111 -7.99 0.77 -8.14
CA LEU A 111 -7.57 0.55 -9.52
C LEU A 111 -6.06 0.28 -9.60
N SER A 112 -5.70 -0.74 -10.38
CA SER A 112 -4.31 -1.07 -10.73
C SER A 112 -4.04 -0.66 -12.17
N ILE A 113 -3.21 0.36 -12.35
CA ILE A 113 -2.96 1.02 -13.65
C ILE A 113 -1.55 0.69 -14.14
N PRO A 114 -1.36 0.32 -15.41
CA PRO A 114 -0.04 0.06 -15.99
C PRO A 114 0.94 1.24 -15.86
N GLU A 115 2.23 0.97 -16.04
CA GLU A 115 3.30 1.98 -15.90
C GLU A 115 3.18 3.17 -16.87
N ASP A 116 2.53 2.99 -18.04
CA ASP A 116 2.22 4.05 -18.99
C ASP A 116 0.99 4.87 -18.59
N ARG A 117 0.37 4.55 -17.43
CA ARG A 117 -0.83 5.18 -16.87
C ARG A 117 -2.07 5.10 -17.77
N LYS A 118 -2.15 4.06 -18.61
CA LYS A 118 -3.27 3.85 -19.53
C LYS A 118 -3.84 2.44 -19.41
N ILE A 119 -5.16 2.33 -19.39
CA ILE A 119 -5.86 1.07 -19.63
C ILE A 119 -6.28 1.03 -21.07
N LYS A 120 -5.87 -0.01 -21.78
CA LYS A 120 -6.15 -0.21 -23.20
C LYS A 120 -7.03 -1.44 -23.39
N GLU A 121 -7.89 -1.40 -24.40
CA GLU A 121 -8.76 -2.48 -24.84
C GLU A 121 -8.49 -2.80 -26.32
N ASN A 122 -9.17 -3.82 -26.86
CA ASN A 122 -9.08 -4.21 -28.26
C ASN A 122 -7.65 -4.43 -28.78
N PHE A 123 -6.84 -5.23 -28.01
CA PHE A 123 -5.43 -5.50 -28.33
C PHE A 123 -4.58 -4.22 -28.38
N ASP A 124 -4.72 -3.37 -27.36
CA ASP A 124 -4.01 -2.08 -27.21
C ASP A 124 -4.34 -1.01 -28.25
N ARG A 125 -5.44 -1.17 -29.00
CA ARG A 125 -5.83 -0.19 -30.05
C ARG A 125 -6.60 1.00 -29.49
N ASP A 126 -7.44 0.75 -28.48
CA ASP A 126 -8.31 1.77 -27.90
C ASP A 126 -7.89 2.07 -26.45
N VAL A 127 -7.78 3.34 -26.11
CA VAL A 127 -7.51 3.79 -24.74
C VAL A 127 -8.86 3.96 -24.02
N LYS A 128 -9.13 3.09 -23.06
CA LYS A 128 -10.33 3.15 -22.22
C LYS A 128 -10.20 4.16 -21.09
N LEU A 129 -9.03 4.26 -20.49
CA LEU A 129 -8.72 5.16 -19.41
C LEU A 129 -7.28 5.69 -19.59
N ASP A 130 -7.11 6.99 -19.49
CA ASP A 130 -5.81 7.66 -19.50
C ASP A 130 -5.65 8.45 -18.20
N LEU A 131 -4.57 8.20 -17.46
CA LEU A 131 -4.22 8.91 -16.23
C LEU A 131 -2.80 9.50 -16.35
N SER A 132 -2.36 9.80 -17.57
CA SER A 132 -1.02 10.32 -17.83
C SER A 132 -0.82 11.75 -17.33
N THR A 133 -1.91 12.50 -17.12
CA THR A 133 -1.90 13.86 -16.55
C THR A 133 -2.79 13.95 -15.30
N ARG A 134 -2.57 15.00 -14.51
CA ARG A 134 -3.39 15.30 -13.33
C ARG A 134 -4.84 15.64 -13.68
N GLU A 135 -5.04 16.32 -14.79
CA GLU A 135 -6.37 16.67 -15.29
C GLU A 135 -7.24 15.45 -15.51
N TYR A 136 -6.67 14.38 -16.07
CA TYR A 136 -7.37 13.10 -16.25
C TYR A 136 -7.64 12.37 -14.92
N GLU A 137 -6.76 12.52 -13.93
CA GLU A 137 -7.04 12.00 -12.57
C GLU A 137 -8.27 12.72 -11.98
N TYR A 138 -8.36 14.06 -12.12
CA TYR A 138 -9.50 14.85 -11.63
C TYR A 138 -10.79 14.51 -12.36
N GLU A 139 -10.75 14.47 -13.71
CA GLU A 139 -11.90 14.15 -14.55
C GLU A 139 -12.52 12.80 -14.19
N ASN A 140 -11.68 11.79 -13.91
CA ASN A 140 -12.11 10.45 -13.54
C ASN A 140 -12.25 10.25 -12.04
N LYS A 141 -12.03 11.29 -11.21
CA LYS A 141 -12.08 11.24 -9.74
C LYS A 141 -11.22 10.11 -9.15
N LEU A 142 -10.04 9.92 -9.71
CA LEU A 142 -9.10 8.87 -9.33
C LEU A 142 -7.92 9.46 -8.54
N PHE A 143 -7.95 9.24 -7.23
CA PHE A 143 -6.92 9.73 -6.33
C PHE A 143 -5.69 8.79 -6.33
N PRO A 144 -4.47 9.27 -6.60
CA PRO A 144 -3.26 8.44 -6.61
C PRO A 144 -2.84 8.06 -5.19
N VAL A 145 -2.74 6.75 -4.92
CA VAL A 145 -2.44 6.22 -3.58
C VAL A 145 -1.04 6.63 -3.10
N ASN A 146 -0.09 6.80 -4.01
CA ASN A 146 1.31 7.08 -3.69
C ASN A 146 1.61 8.47 -3.11
N ILE A 147 0.60 9.32 -2.99
CA ILE A 147 0.73 10.64 -2.35
C ILE A 147 0.05 10.70 -0.98
N VAL A 148 -0.66 9.64 -0.55
CA VAL A 148 -1.54 9.68 0.63
C VAL A 148 -0.84 10.08 1.93
N PHE A 149 0.45 9.81 2.08
CA PHE A 149 1.26 10.20 3.24
C PHE A 149 2.07 11.51 3.05
N ASP A 150 1.94 12.15 1.90
CA ASP A 150 2.54 13.47 1.62
C ASP A 150 1.46 14.55 1.66
N SER A 151 1.32 15.21 2.81
CA SER A 151 0.28 16.23 3.03
C SER A 151 0.32 17.38 2.03
N ASN A 152 1.52 17.76 1.55
CA ASN A 152 1.65 18.80 0.54
C ASN A 152 1.14 18.31 -0.81
N ALA A 153 1.53 17.09 -1.20
CA ALA A 153 1.06 16.50 -2.46
C ALA A 153 -0.46 16.25 -2.46
N VAL A 154 -1.05 15.88 -1.31
CA VAL A 154 -2.51 15.76 -1.14
C VAL A 154 -3.18 17.12 -1.32
N MET A 155 -2.63 18.18 -0.69
CA MET A 155 -3.17 19.53 -0.82
C MET A 155 -3.05 20.06 -2.25
N ASP A 156 -1.93 19.84 -2.91
CA ASP A 156 -1.73 20.23 -4.31
C ASP A 156 -2.72 19.52 -5.24
N TRP A 157 -2.94 18.22 -5.00
CA TRP A 157 -3.93 17.44 -5.76
C TRP A 157 -5.35 17.97 -5.52
N PHE A 158 -5.72 18.24 -4.26
CA PHE A 158 -7.00 18.83 -3.90
C PHE A 158 -7.24 20.19 -4.56
N MET A 159 -6.25 21.09 -4.53
CA MET A 159 -6.37 22.41 -5.17
C MET A 159 -6.54 22.28 -6.69
N GLY A 160 -5.81 21.36 -7.33
CA GLY A 160 -5.99 21.08 -8.75
C GLY A 160 -7.38 20.51 -9.06
N TYR A 161 -7.87 19.57 -8.24
CA TYR A 161 -9.22 19.01 -8.35
C TYR A 161 -10.28 20.11 -8.21
N MET A 162 -10.18 20.97 -7.20
CA MET A 162 -11.11 22.08 -7.01
C MET A 162 -11.08 23.07 -8.19
N THR A 163 -9.89 23.37 -8.73
CA THR A 163 -9.73 24.24 -9.89
C THR A 163 -10.40 23.61 -11.13
N HIS A 164 -10.19 22.31 -11.36
CA HIS A 164 -10.79 21.57 -12.47
C HIS A 164 -12.33 21.65 -12.43
N TYR A 165 -12.94 21.54 -11.24
CA TYR A 165 -14.39 21.65 -11.07
C TYR A 165 -14.90 23.10 -10.84
N GLY A 166 -14.05 24.11 -11.06
CA GLY A 166 -14.44 25.52 -10.94
C GLY A 166 -14.83 25.94 -9.54
N MET A 167 -14.18 25.39 -8.51
CA MET A 167 -14.43 25.66 -7.08
C MET A 167 -15.88 25.40 -6.63
N LYS A 168 -16.57 24.44 -7.25
CA LYS A 168 -17.95 24.13 -6.93
C LYS A 168 -18.09 23.51 -5.53
N PRO A 169 -19.13 23.89 -4.76
CA PRO A 169 -19.38 23.31 -3.43
C PRO A 169 -19.52 21.79 -3.43
N GLU A 170 -20.14 21.23 -4.46
CA GLU A 170 -20.36 19.79 -4.59
C GLU A 170 -19.04 19.02 -4.67
N ALA A 171 -18.05 19.52 -5.43
CA ALA A 171 -16.72 18.94 -5.50
C ALA A 171 -15.96 19.07 -4.17
N MET A 172 -16.15 20.19 -3.46
CA MET A 172 -15.60 20.40 -2.11
C MET A 172 -16.16 19.38 -1.12
N ASP A 173 -17.46 19.17 -1.12
CA ASP A 173 -18.14 18.26 -0.18
C ASP A 173 -17.79 16.80 -0.49
N GLU A 174 -17.69 16.42 -1.77
CA GLU A 174 -17.24 15.10 -2.19
C GLU A 174 -15.82 14.82 -1.71
N PHE A 175 -14.89 15.76 -1.94
CA PHE A 175 -13.51 15.56 -1.48
C PHE A 175 -13.40 15.52 0.04
N LYS A 176 -14.14 16.37 0.77
CA LYS A 176 -14.17 16.35 2.23
C LYS A 176 -14.64 15.01 2.80
N ARG A 177 -15.70 14.43 2.22
CA ARG A 177 -16.15 13.08 2.59
C ARG A 177 -15.08 12.05 2.31
N PHE A 178 -14.50 12.06 1.10
CA PHE A 178 -13.43 11.14 0.74
C PHE A 178 -12.19 11.30 1.67
N GLN A 179 -11.83 12.52 2.00
CA GLN A 179 -10.75 12.78 2.95
C GLN A 179 -11.06 12.23 4.34
N ALA A 180 -12.27 12.47 4.86
CA ALA A 180 -12.68 12.02 6.18
C ALA A 180 -12.75 10.49 6.28
N ASP A 181 -13.40 9.85 5.32
CA ASP A 181 -13.75 8.42 5.38
C ASP A 181 -12.59 7.53 4.90
N VAL A 182 -11.74 8.05 4.00
CA VAL A 182 -10.70 7.24 3.35
C VAL A 182 -9.29 7.72 3.68
N LEU A 183 -8.92 8.97 3.36
CA LEU A 183 -7.54 9.42 3.52
C LEU A 183 -7.13 9.52 4.99
N ASN A 184 -8.01 9.99 5.87
CA ASN A 184 -7.75 10.05 7.31
C ASN A 184 -7.67 8.64 7.91
N THR A 185 -8.47 7.69 7.43
CA THR A 185 -8.41 6.29 7.84
C THR A 185 -7.06 5.67 7.47
N ILE A 186 -6.57 5.89 6.24
CA ILE A 186 -5.25 5.44 5.80
C ILE A 186 -4.14 6.09 6.63
N SER A 187 -4.15 7.41 6.76
CA SER A 187 -3.08 8.15 7.44
C SER A 187 -3.07 7.92 8.95
N GLY A 188 -4.23 7.67 9.55
CA GLY A 188 -4.40 7.35 10.96
C GLY A 188 -4.24 5.88 11.31
N TYR A 189 -4.02 5.00 10.33
CA TYR A 189 -3.97 3.55 10.55
C TYR A 189 -2.84 3.14 11.50
N LYS A 190 -3.18 2.37 12.52
CA LYS A 190 -2.22 1.86 13.52
C LYS A 190 -2.01 0.37 13.32
N LEU A 191 -0.85 0.02 12.78
CA LEU A 191 -0.46 -1.37 12.60
C LEU A 191 0.02 -1.94 13.93
N PRO A 192 -0.57 -3.04 14.45
CA PRO A 192 -0.09 -3.71 15.66
C PRO A 192 1.34 -4.21 15.47
N VAL A 193 2.21 -3.96 16.46
CA VAL A 193 3.61 -4.39 16.41
C VAL A 193 3.96 -5.19 17.67
N ILE A 194 4.40 -6.42 17.49
CA ILE A 194 4.95 -7.28 18.54
C ILE A 194 6.47 -7.11 18.50
N THR A 195 7.04 -6.63 19.60
CA THR A 195 8.49 -6.42 19.69
C THR A 195 9.12 -7.44 20.61
N LEU A 196 10.06 -8.22 20.12
CA LEU A 196 10.96 -9.05 20.92
C LEU A 196 12.16 -8.21 21.37
N ASP A 197 12.45 -8.26 22.67
CA ASP A 197 13.59 -7.57 23.25
C ASP A 197 14.92 -8.19 22.76
N LYS A 198 15.98 -7.40 22.73
CA LYS A 198 17.32 -7.86 22.36
C LYS A 198 17.89 -8.93 23.32
N SER A 199 17.37 -9.04 24.54
CA SER A 199 17.73 -10.08 25.51
C SER A 199 16.96 -11.39 25.30
N THR A 200 16.04 -11.47 24.34
CA THR A 200 15.29 -12.70 24.06
C THR A 200 16.23 -13.83 23.67
N PRO A 201 16.17 -15.00 24.34
CA PRO A 201 17.07 -16.12 24.05
C PRO A 201 16.99 -16.57 22.59
N ARG A 202 18.13 -17.00 22.03
CA ARG A 202 18.24 -17.43 20.64
C ARG A 202 17.19 -18.46 20.24
N GLU A 203 17.00 -19.48 21.09
CA GLU A 203 16.06 -20.57 20.86
C GLU A 203 14.62 -20.06 20.73
N ALA A 204 14.24 -19.08 21.56
CA ALA A 204 12.92 -18.46 21.51
C ALA A 204 12.73 -17.65 20.22
N VAL A 205 13.73 -16.87 19.80
CA VAL A 205 13.67 -16.11 18.55
C VAL A 205 13.57 -17.05 17.34
N CYS A 206 14.37 -18.11 17.30
CA CYS A 206 14.33 -19.11 16.22
C CYS A 206 12.96 -19.80 16.16
N LYS A 207 12.41 -20.22 17.29
CA LYS A 207 11.11 -20.89 17.36
C LYS A 207 9.96 -19.97 16.91
N VAL A 208 9.99 -18.72 17.33
CA VAL A 208 9.04 -17.70 16.86
C VAL A 208 9.16 -17.52 15.35
N PHE A 209 10.38 -17.36 14.84
CA PHE A 209 10.63 -17.19 13.42
C PHE A 209 10.16 -18.41 12.58
N GLU A 210 10.38 -19.62 13.06
CA GLU A 210 9.88 -20.84 12.43
C GLU A 210 8.36 -20.88 12.44
N ASN A 211 7.71 -20.67 13.57
CA ASN A 211 6.25 -20.70 13.71
C ASN A 211 5.57 -19.69 12.78
N VAL A 212 6.11 -18.48 12.68
CA VAL A 212 5.55 -17.44 11.84
C VAL A 212 5.74 -17.73 10.34
N ASN A 213 6.86 -18.40 9.98
CA ASN A 213 7.13 -18.74 8.58
C ASN A 213 6.50 -20.06 8.12
N THR A 214 6.22 -20.98 9.04
CA THR A 214 5.59 -22.29 8.74
C THR A 214 4.07 -22.26 8.93
N GLY A 215 3.55 -21.37 9.76
CA GLY A 215 2.14 -21.20 10.09
C GLY A 215 1.38 -20.26 9.17
N GLY A 216 1.75 -20.16 7.89
CA GLY A 216 0.97 -19.41 6.89
C GLY A 216 -0.39 -20.06 6.68
N VAL A 217 -1.25 -20.02 7.69
CA VAL A 217 -2.70 -20.15 7.49
C VAL A 217 -3.09 -18.96 6.62
N PRO A 218 -3.62 -19.17 5.41
CA PRO A 218 -4.22 -18.09 4.68
C PRO A 218 -5.35 -17.56 5.55
N LEU A 219 -5.19 -16.35 6.10
CA LEU A 219 -6.32 -15.62 6.65
C LEU A 219 -7.29 -15.41 5.49
N THR A 220 -8.31 -16.24 5.42
CA THR A 220 -9.46 -15.98 4.59
C THR A 220 -10.17 -14.76 5.17
N VAL A 221 -10.80 -13.96 4.31
CA VAL A 221 -11.48 -12.70 4.64
C VAL A 221 -12.60 -12.86 5.70
N PHE A 222 -12.78 -14.05 6.27
CA PHE A 222 -13.86 -14.44 7.20
C PHE A 222 -13.40 -15.24 8.44
N GLU A 223 -12.12 -15.16 8.83
CA GLU A 223 -11.69 -15.70 10.13
C GLU A 223 -11.06 -14.64 11.01
#